data_c5b21e4df70e55b9e597a725f88c0df9
#
_entry.id   c5b21e4df70e55b9e597a725f88c0df9
#
_cell.length_a   1.000
_cell.length_b   1.000
_cell.length_c   1.000
_cell.angle_alpha   90.00
_cell.angle_beta   90.00
_cell.angle_gamma   90.00
#
_symmetry.space_group_name_H-M   'P 1'
#
loop_
_entity.id
_entity.type
_entity.pdbx_description
1 polymer ?
#
loop_
_entity_poly.entity_id
_entity_poly.type
_entity_poly.pdbx_seq_one_letter_code
_entity_poly.pdbx_strand_id
1 'polypeptide(L)'
;AYKCAPAADGEDYLRTAVLGDMACDILLGDSSHLYQRLYEEGVINTSFGGAFEMMPGVAYLYAGGDSKDARRAAAEIQREAERLAAEGIDEDYYQRVRRASFGSNLRGLNSFENIAVTLTEGYFHGYDPFRFPQVFDSITKEDVAAFLRRNLTAERAVLSEIVPREN
;
A
#
# COMPACT_ATOMS: atom_id res chain seq x y z
N ALA A 1 -0.42 5.61 -10.02
CA ALA A 1 -1.19 4.42 -9.61
C ALA A 1 -0.73 3.20 -10.38
N TYR A 2 -0.86 2.04 -9.77
CA TYR A 2 -0.55 0.74 -10.36
C TYR A 2 -1.78 -0.14 -10.32
N LYS A 3 -2.18 -0.69 -11.46
CA LYS A 3 -3.29 -1.65 -11.52
C LYS A 3 -2.83 -2.98 -10.92
N CYS A 4 -3.50 -3.42 -9.86
CA CYS A 4 -3.24 -4.70 -9.20
C CYS A 4 -4.23 -5.78 -9.65
N ALA A 5 -3.91 -7.03 -9.35
CA ALA A 5 -4.84 -8.13 -9.56
C ALA A 5 -5.91 -8.07 -8.45
N PRO A 6 -7.21 -8.06 -8.79
CA PRO A 6 -8.26 -8.16 -7.79
C PRO A 6 -8.24 -9.55 -7.13
N ALA A 7 -8.71 -9.61 -5.89
CA ALA A 7 -8.92 -10.86 -5.18
C ALA A 7 -10.31 -11.46 -5.47
N ALA A 8 -10.44 -12.74 -5.23
CA ALA A 8 -11.76 -13.38 -5.08
C ALA A 8 -12.37 -13.02 -3.72
N ASP A 9 -13.68 -13.17 -3.60
CA ASP A 9 -14.35 -13.01 -2.32
C ASP A 9 -13.92 -14.07 -1.29
N GLY A 10 -14.22 -13.83 -0.03
CA GLY A 10 -13.86 -14.70 1.08
C GLY A 10 -12.50 -14.33 1.69
N GLU A 11 -11.79 -15.33 2.20
CA GLU A 11 -10.51 -15.14 2.89
C GLU A 11 -9.41 -14.56 1.98
N ASP A 12 -9.49 -14.82 0.67
CA ASP A 12 -8.57 -14.27 -0.31
C ASP A 12 -8.69 -12.74 -0.41
N TYR A 13 -9.90 -12.21 -0.30
CA TYR A 13 -10.15 -10.77 -0.24
C TYR A 13 -9.44 -10.15 0.97
N LEU A 14 -9.69 -10.66 2.18
CA LEU A 14 -9.08 -10.16 3.39
C LEU A 14 -7.54 -10.24 3.33
N ARG A 15 -7.00 -11.39 2.87
CA ARG A 15 -5.55 -11.55 2.74
C ARG A 15 -4.94 -10.57 1.75
N THR A 16 -5.60 -10.36 0.61
CA THR A 16 -5.10 -9.45 -0.42
C THR A 16 -5.17 -7.99 0.05
N ALA A 17 -6.23 -7.59 0.76
CA ALA A 17 -6.33 -6.26 1.35
C ALA A 17 -5.17 -6.01 2.33
N VAL A 18 -4.99 -6.90 3.31
CA VAL A 18 -3.92 -6.79 4.31
C VAL A 18 -2.52 -6.80 3.67
N LEU A 19 -2.30 -7.63 2.66
CA LEU A 19 -1.03 -7.71 1.95
C LEU A 19 -0.75 -6.44 1.13
N GLY A 20 -1.78 -5.90 0.48
CA GLY A 20 -1.66 -4.66 -0.30
C GLY A 20 -1.37 -3.44 0.58
N ASP A 21 -2.05 -3.32 1.72
CA ASP A 21 -1.79 -2.27 2.71
C ASP A 21 -0.35 -2.37 3.25
N MET A 22 0.10 -3.56 3.61
CA MET A 22 1.46 -3.77 4.09
C MET A 22 2.51 -3.46 3.01
N ALA A 23 2.25 -3.80 1.76
CA ALA A 23 3.12 -3.46 0.64
C ALA A 23 3.18 -1.93 0.42
N CYS A 24 2.04 -1.25 0.56
CA CYS A 24 1.97 0.20 0.50
C CYS A 24 2.76 0.86 1.64
N ASP A 25 2.57 0.43 2.89
CA ASP A 25 3.30 0.94 4.05
C ASP A 25 4.82 0.75 3.92
N ILE A 26 5.26 -0.39 3.41
CA ILE A 26 6.69 -0.68 3.19
C ILE A 26 7.28 0.20 2.09
N LEU A 27 6.54 0.43 1.01
CA LEU A 27 7.04 1.21 -0.12
C LEU A 27 6.93 2.72 0.10
N LEU A 28 5.79 3.19 0.62
CA LEU A 28 5.36 4.60 0.62
C LEU A 28 5.11 5.18 2.01
N GLY A 29 5.16 4.35 3.05
CA GLY A 29 4.94 4.84 4.42
C GLY A 29 5.99 5.89 4.84
N ASP A 30 5.63 6.80 5.73
CA ASP A 30 6.48 7.92 6.19
C ASP A 30 7.85 7.48 6.70
N SER A 31 7.98 6.25 7.18
CA SER A 31 9.24 5.66 7.65
C SER A 31 10.03 4.91 6.57
N SER A 32 9.54 4.87 5.34
CA SER A 32 10.24 4.23 4.22
C SER A 32 11.45 5.06 3.79
N HIS A 33 12.51 4.39 3.36
CA HIS A 33 13.70 5.08 2.83
C HIS A 33 13.37 5.92 1.61
N LEU A 34 12.44 5.47 0.78
CA LEU A 34 11.98 6.21 -0.39
C LEU A 34 11.31 7.52 0.01
N TYR A 35 10.33 7.46 0.92
CA TYR A 35 9.61 8.66 1.37
C TYR A 35 10.55 9.67 2.00
N GLN A 36 11.39 9.23 2.96
CA GLN A 36 12.33 10.10 3.66
C GLN A 36 13.29 10.80 2.69
N ARG A 37 13.87 10.06 1.76
CA ARG A 37 14.78 10.62 0.75
C ARG A 37 14.09 11.64 -0.14
N LEU A 38 12.92 11.32 -0.71
CA LEU A 38 12.18 12.24 -1.58
C LEU A 38 11.72 13.50 -0.83
N TYR A 39 11.36 13.35 0.44
CA TYR A 39 10.99 14.46 1.31
C TYR A 39 12.17 15.37 1.62
N GLU A 40 13.33 14.82 2.04
CA GLU A 40 14.56 15.55 2.30
C GLU A 40 15.08 16.30 1.07
N GLU A 41 14.97 15.71 -0.10
CA GLU A 41 15.32 16.34 -1.38
C GLU A 41 14.27 17.36 -1.85
N GLY A 42 13.16 17.48 -1.14
CA GLY A 42 12.07 18.41 -1.45
C GLY A 42 11.33 18.08 -2.76
N VAL A 43 11.40 16.82 -3.21
CA VAL A 43 10.64 16.34 -4.37
C VAL A 43 9.16 16.19 -4.02
N ILE A 44 8.87 15.71 -2.81
CA ILE A 44 7.53 15.58 -2.24
C ILE A 44 7.42 16.40 -0.95
N ASN A 45 6.22 16.59 -0.46
CA ASN A 45 5.94 17.22 0.83
C ASN A 45 5.04 16.30 1.70
N THR A 46 4.58 16.81 2.85
CA THR A 46 3.75 16.06 3.79
C THR A 46 2.33 15.74 3.29
N SER A 47 1.90 16.30 2.16
CA SER A 47 0.63 15.91 1.53
C SER A 47 0.74 14.63 0.70
N PHE A 48 1.98 14.18 0.45
CA PHE A 48 2.22 12.98 -0.35
C PHE A 48 2.02 11.72 0.49
N GLY A 49 1.34 10.75 -0.07
CA GLY A 49 1.11 9.45 0.56
C GLY A 49 0.60 8.44 -0.45
N GLY A 50 0.21 7.28 0.02
CA GLY A 50 -0.35 6.25 -0.82
C GLY A 50 -1.31 5.35 -0.06
N ALA A 51 -2.09 4.58 -0.80
CA ALA A 51 -2.93 3.53 -0.27
C ALA A 51 -3.10 2.40 -1.28
N PHE A 52 -3.51 1.25 -0.78
CA PHE A 52 -4.02 0.15 -1.59
C PHE A 52 -5.54 0.15 -1.49
N GLU A 53 -6.20 0.08 -2.63
CA GLU A 53 -7.65 0.10 -2.72
C GLU A 53 -8.14 -1.12 -3.48
N MET A 54 -9.23 -1.69 -2.99
CA MET A 54 -9.84 -2.85 -3.59
C MET A 54 -11.37 -2.68 -3.65
N MET A 55 -11.92 -2.99 -4.81
CA MET A 55 -13.36 -2.99 -5.09
C MET A 55 -13.70 -4.23 -5.91
N PRO A 56 -14.96 -4.63 -6.05
CA PRO A 56 -15.33 -5.77 -6.88
C PRO A 56 -14.76 -5.67 -8.29
N GLY A 57 -13.86 -6.61 -8.64
CA GLY A 57 -13.22 -6.67 -9.96
C GLY A 57 -12.09 -5.66 -10.20
N VAL A 58 -11.75 -4.81 -9.23
CA VAL A 58 -10.71 -3.78 -9.36
C VAL A 58 -9.85 -3.75 -8.12
N ALA A 59 -8.53 -3.67 -8.32
CA ALA A 59 -7.56 -3.39 -7.26
C ALA A 59 -6.45 -2.48 -7.80
N TYR A 60 -6.00 -1.54 -7.00
CA TYR A 60 -4.90 -0.65 -7.37
C TYR A 60 -4.16 -0.14 -6.13
N LEU A 61 -2.86 0.07 -6.31
CA LEU A 61 -2.04 0.81 -5.36
C LEU A 61 -1.76 2.18 -5.97
N TYR A 62 -2.01 3.23 -5.22
CA TYR A 62 -1.72 4.58 -5.68
C TYR A 62 -0.80 5.32 -4.73
N ALA A 63 -0.08 6.28 -5.29
CA ALA A 63 0.64 7.31 -4.57
C ALA A 63 0.23 8.66 -5.13
N GLY A 64 0.09 9.66 -4.30
CA GLY A 64 -0.33 10.99 -4.74
C GLY A 64 -0.07 12.06 -3.69
N GLY A 65 -0.11 13.30 -4.13
CA GLY A 65 0.14 14.49 -3.34
C GLY A 65 0.86 15.55 -4.15
N ASP A 66 1.30 16.62 -3.49
CA ASP A 66 2.06 17.67 -4.14
C ASP A 66 3.50 17.24 -4.36
N SER A 67 4.00 17.51 -5.56
CA SER A 67 5.39 17.21 -5.93
C SER A 67 5.95 18.33 -6.81
N LYS A 68 7.22 18.66 -6.61
CA LYS A 68 7.94 19.56 -7.52
C LYS A 68 8.35 18.88 -8.83
N ASP A 69 8.42 17.54 -8.82
CA ASP A 69 8.77 16.73 -9.97
C ASP A 69 8.05 15.37 -9.87
N ALA A 70 6.81 15.36 -10.35
CA ALA A 70 5.94 14.18 -10.30
C ALA A 70 6.51 13.01 -11.11
N ARG A 71 7.21 13.29 -12.22
CA ARG A 71 7.83 12.27 -13.07
C ARG A 71 9.00 11.59 -12.36
N ARG A 72 9.82 12.38 -11.67
CA ARG A 72 10.90 11.86 -10.84
C ARG A 72 10.33 11.02 -9.69
N ALA A 73 9.32 11.52 -8.97
CA ALA A 73 8.68 10.77 -7.89
C ALA A 73 8.17 9.41 -8.38
N ALA A 74 7.45 9.38 -9.51
CA ALA A 74 6.96 8.14 -10.11
C ALA A 74 8.08 7.18 -10.50
N ALA A 75 9.17 7.67 -11.09
CA ALA A 75 10.31 6.85 -11.47
C ALA A 75 11.05 6.26 -10.24
N GLU A 76 11.16 7.03 -9.15
CA GLU A 76 11.77 6.56 -7.91
C GLU A 76 10.91 5.50 -7.20
N ILE A 77 9.58 5.66 -7.21
CA ILE A 77 8.64 4.65 -6.69
C ILE A 77 8.81 3.34 -7.47
N GLN A 78 8.86 3.41 -8.78
CA GLN A 78 9.05 2.22 -9.63
C GLN A 78 10.39 1.53 -9.32
N ARG A 79 11.48 2.27 -9.25
CA ARG A 79 12.81 1.73 -8.93
C ARG A 79 12.86 1.07 -7.55
N GLU A 80 12.26 1.69 -6.55
CA GLU A 80 12.23 1.14 -5.20
C GLU A 80 11.38 -0.14 -5.12
N ALA A 81 10.24 -0.17 -5.80
CA ALA A 81 9.43 -1.38 -5.89
C ALA A 81 10.19 -2.54 -6.56
N GLU A 82 10.91 -2.27 -7.66
CA GLU A 82 11.77 -3.25 -8.33
C GLU A 82 12.92 -3.71 -7.44
N ARG A 83 13.56 -2.80 -6.71
CA ARG A 83 14.63 -3.13 -5.77
C ARG A 83 14.14 -4.04 -4.65
N LEU A 84 13.04 -3.68 -3.98
CA LEU A 84 12.44 -4.50 -2.92
C LEU A 84 12.00 -5.88 -3.42
N ALA A 85 11.50 -5.94 -4.65
CA ALA A 85 11.10 -7.19 -5.30
C ALA A 85 12.28 -8.10 -5.66
N ALA A 86 13.45 -7.52 -5.97
CA ALA A 86 14.65 -8.26 -6.38
C ALA A 86 15.57 -8.63 -5.22
N GLU A 87 15.85 -7.67 -4.34
CA GLU A 87 16.80 -7.82 -3.23
C GLU A 87 16.12 -8.34 -1.95
N GLY A 88 14.79 -8.24 -1.88
CA GLY A 88 14.02 -8.53 -0.68
C GLY A 88 13.92 -7.33 0.27
N ILE A 89 13.20 -7.54 1.36
CA ILE A 89 12.93 -6.54 2.39
C ILE A 89 13.78 -6.87 3.62
N ASP A 90 14.46 -5.85 4.14
CA ASP A 90 15.22 -5.98 5.38
C ASP A 90 14.32 -6.44 6.53
N GLU A 91 14.79 -7.39 7.34
CA GLU A 91 13.98 -8.02 8.39
C GLU A 91 13.58 -7.02 9.48
N ASP A 92 14.51 -6.19 9.95
CA ASP A 92 14.25 -5.24 11.03
C ASP A 92 13.27 -4.14 10.55
N TYR A 93 13.42 -3.71 9.30
CA TYR A 93 12.49 -2.78 8.66
C TYR A 93 11.10 -3.40 8.54
N TYR A 94 11.00 -4.62 8.00
CA TYR A 94 9.74 -5.34 7.87
C TYR A 94 9.03 -5.47 9.22
N GLN A 95 9.73 -5.91 10.27
CA GLN A 95 9.16 -6.09 11.60
C GLN A 95 8.71 -4.76 12.23
N ARG A 96 9.41 -3.66 11.95
CA ARG A 96 9.02 -2.33 12.43
C ARG A 96 7.72 -1.87 11.77
N VAL A 97 7.63 -1.94 10.43
CA VAL A 97 6.42 -1.58 9.68
C VAL A 97 5.26 -2.49 10.09
N ARG A 98 5.50 -3.80 10.16
CA ARG A 98 4.49 -4.79 10.59
C ARG A 98 3.87 -4.43 11.94
N ARG A 99 4.68 -4.10 12.95
CA ARG A 99 4.16 -3.69 14.27
C ARG A 99 3.36 -2.39 14.21
N ALA A 100 3.81 -1.42 13.42
CA ALA A 100 3.11 -0.14 13.26
C ALA A 100 1.75 -0.33 12.57
N SER A 101 1.69 -1.08 11.49
CA SER A 101 0.49 -1.39 10.73
C SER A 101 -0.53 -2.16 11.60
N PHE A 102 -0.09 -3.21 12.30
CA PHE A 102 -0.96 -3.94 13.22
C PHE A 102 -1.54 -3.03 14.31
N GLY A 103 -0.70 -2.21 14.95
CA GLY A 103 -1.14 -1.25 15.96
C GLY A 103 -2.13 -0.20 15.41
N SER A 104 -1.97 0.22 14.15
CA SER A 104 -2.91 1.11 13.48
C SER A 104 -4.27 0.46 13.27
N ASN A 105 -4.30 -0.78 12.80
CA ASN A 105 -5.53 -1.54 12.64
C ASN A 105 -6.26 -1.73 13.97
N LEU A 106 -5.54 -2.08 15.05
CA LEU A 106 -6.15 -2.19 16.38
C LEU A 106 -6.75 -0.86 16.87
N ARG A 107 -6.08 0.28 16.62
CA ARG A 107 -6.65 1.60 16.97
C ARG A 107 -7.91 1.90 16.19
N GLY A 108 -8.02 1.45 14.95
CA GLY A 108 -9.24 1.57 14.14
C GLY A 108 -10.47 0.96 14.80
N LEU A 109 -10.31 -0.10 15.59
CA LEU A 109 -11.40 -0.74 16.32
C LEU A 109 -11.98 0.12 17.48
N ASN A 110 -11.38 1.26 17.82
CA ASN A 110 -11.96 2.21 18.77
C ASN A 110 -13.07 3.08 18.15
N SER A 111 -13.25 3.03 16.83
CA SER A 111 -14.29 3.76 16.12
C SER A 111 -15.45 2.84 15.78
N PHE A 112 -16.66 3.16 16.28
CA PHE A 112 -17.88 2.44 15.91
C PHE A 112 -18.16 2.48 14.41
N GLU A 113 -17.83 3.60 13.76
CA GLU A 113 -17.99 3.77 12.31
C GLU A 113 -17.08 2.79 11.57
N ASN A 114 -15.79 2.74 11.92
CA ASN A 114 -14.84 1.82 11.31
C ASN A 114 -15.25 0.36 11.52
N ILE A 115 -15.72 0.00 12.73
CA ILE A 115 -16.22 -1.35 13.00
C ILE A 115 -17.42 -1.66 12.11
N ALA A 116 -18.39 -0.74 11.99
CA ALA A 116 -19.57 -0.95 11.17
C ALA A 116 -19.21 -1.13 9.69
N VAL A 117 -18.29 -0.32 9.16
CA VAL A 117 -17.78 -0.44 7.79
C VAL A 117 -17.08 -1.79 7.60
N THR A 118 -16.15 -2.14 8.47
CA THR A 118 -15.39 -3.40 8.39
C THR A 118 -16.28 -4.64 8.44
N LEU A 119 -17.31 -4.64 9.32
CA LEU A 119 -18.28 -5.72 9.39
C LEU A 119 -19.15 -5.80 8.13
N THR A 120 -19.52 -4.65 7.58
CA THR A 120 -20.33 -4.57 6.35
C THR A 120 -19.52 -5.08 5.15
N GLU A 121 -18.28 -4.69 5.01
CA GLU A 121 -17.36 -5.19 3.99
C GLU A 121 -17.18 -6.71 4.10
N GLY A 122 -16.92 -7.21 5.31
CA GLY A 122 -16.80 -8.63 5.58
C GLY A 122 -18.06 -9.42 5.15
N TYR A 123 -19.23 -8.86 5.42
CA TYR A 123 -20.50 -9.46 5.00
C TYR A 123 -20.65 -9.51 3.47
N PHE A 124 -20.37 -8.41 2.78
CA PHE A 124 -20.53 -8.34 1.32
C PHE A 124 -19.47 -9.16 0.56
N HIS A 125 -18.26 -9.27 1.10
CA HIS A 125 -17.17 -10.04 0.50
C HIS A 125 -17.01 -11.45 1.08
N GLY A 126 -17.89 -11.86 2.00
CA GLY A 126 -17.95 -13.23 2.51
C GLY A 126 -16.74 -13.63 3.37
N TYR A 127 -16.12 -12.69 4.09
CA TYR A 127 -15.05 -12.99 5.04
C TYR A 127 -15.41 -12.57 6.47
N ASP A 128 -14.78 -13.21 7.45
CA ASP A 128 -14.88 -12.82 8.86
C ASP A 128 -13.77 -11.81 9.21
N PRO A 129 -14.10 -10.53 9.49
CA PRO A 129 -13.13 -9.52 9.85
C PRO A 129 -12.32 -9.85 11.13
N PHE A 130 -12.87 -10.65 12.04
CA PHE A 130 -12.17 -11.07 13.26
C PHE A 130 -11.03 -12.05 12.99
N ARG A 131 -10.91 -12.56 11.76
CA ARG A 131 -9.75 -13.34 11.31
C ARG A 131 -8.55 -12.49 10.89
N PHE A 132 -8.68 -11.16 10.90
CA PHE A 132 -7.58 -10.26 10.57
C PHE A 132 -6.26 -10.61 11.29
N PRO A 133 -6.22 -10.87 12.63
CA PRO A 133 -4.95 -11.16 13.29
C PRO A 133 -4.26 -12.42 12.72
N GLN A 134 -5.01 -13.48 12.46
CA GLN A 134 -4.47 -14.73 11.90
C GLN A 134 -3.98 -14.54 10.48
N VAL A 135 -4.74 -13.82 9.65
CA VAL A 135 -4.35 -13.49 8.28
C VAL A 135 -3.09 -12.62 8.28
N PHE A 136 -3.07 -11.59 9.12
CA PHE A 136 -1.93 -10.69 9.27
C PHE A 136 -0.66 -11.43 9.70
N ASP A 137 -0.77 -12.35 10.66
CA ASP A 137 0.34 -13.17 11.13
C ASP A 137 0.88 -14.14 10.07
N SER A 138 0.06 -14.52 9.11
CA SER A 138 0.44 -15.41 8.02
C SER A 138 1.20 -14.72 6.88
N ILE A 139 1.23 -13.38 6.84
CA ILE A 139 1.91 -12.62 5.79
C ILE A 139 3.40 -12.51 6.12
N THR A 140 4.22 -12.85 5.15
CA THR A 140 5.68 -12.79 5.24
C THR A 140 6.25 -11.65 4.39
N LYS A 141 7.49 -11.28 4.62
CA LYS A 141 8.19 -10.30 3.77
C LYS A 141 8.36 -10.78 2.32
N GLU A 142 8.45 -12.09 2.14
CA GLU A 142 8.50 -12.74 0.83
C GLU A 142 7.18 -12.58 0.08
N ASP A 143 6.03 -12.66 0.78
CA ASP A 143 4.71 -12.37 0.21
C ASP A 143 4.62 -10.91 -0.26
N VAL A 144 5.12 -9.97 0.55
CA VAL A 144 5.17 -8.55 0.18
C VAL A 144 6.06 -8.32 -1.04
N ALA A 145 7.27 -8.89 -1.07
CA ALA A 145 8.17 -8.79 -2.23
C ALA A 145 7.53 -9.39 -3.50
N ALA A 146 6.83 -10.52 -3.36
CA ALA A 146 6.10 -11.16 -4.46
C ALA A 146 4.93 -10.30 -4.95
N PHE A 147 4.21 -9.64 -4.03
CA PHE A 147 3.14 -8.70 -4.37
C PHE A 147 3.67 -7.51 -5.18
N LEU A 148 4.76 -6.89 -4.73
CA LEU A 148 5.41 -5.78 -5.44
C LEU A 148 5.86 -6.22 -6.84
N ARG A 149 6.52 -7.37 -6.96
CA ARG A 149 6.98 -7.91 -8.24
C ARG A 149 5.84 -8.16 -9.23
N ARG A 150 4.70 -8.64 -8.74
CA ARG A 150 3.55 -8.98 -9.58
C ARG A 150 2.77 -7.75 -10.04
N ASN A 151 2.65 -6.74 -9.18
CA ASN A 151 1.68 -5.67 -9.36
C ASN A 151 2.32 -4.32 -9.72
N LEU A 152 3.52 -4.01 -9.23
CA LEU A 152 4.16 -2.71 -9.44
C LEU A 152 5.17 -2.79 -10.59
N THR A 153 4.65 -2.97 -11.80
CA THR A 153 5.45 -2.99 -13.03
C THR A 153 5.14 -1.76 -13.88
N ALA A 154 6.09 -1.34 -14.70
CA ALA A 154 5.92 -0.19 -15.59
C ALA A 154 4.69 -0.31 -16.53
N GLU A 155 4.36 -1.54 -16.96
CA GLU A 155 3.20 -1.82 -17.81
C GLU A 155 1.85 -1.62 -17.11
N ARG A 156 1.85 -1.65 -15.77
CA ARG A 156 0.65 -1.48 -14.94
C ARG A 156 0.54 -0.08 -14.34
N ALA A 157 1.55 0.76 -14.58
CA ALA A 157 1.64 2.10 -14.04
C ALA A 157 0.87 3.12 -14.89
N VAL A 158 0.26 4.07 -14.22
CA VAL A 158 -0.27 5.29 -14.83
C VAL A 158 0.13 6.50 -13.98
N LEU A 159 0.63 7.54 -14.63
CA LEU A 159 0.90 8.84 -14.03
C LEU A 159 -0.15 9.86 -14.49
N SER A 160 -0.79 10.51 -13.54
CA SER A 160 -1.62 11.71 -13.78
C SER A 160 -0.95 12.90 -13.12
N GLU A 161 -0.71 13.94 -13.89
CA GLU A 161 -0.02 15.15 -13.47
C GLU A 161 -0.93 16.35 -13.73
N ILE A 162 -1.20 17.13 -12.68
CA ILE A 162 -1.95 18.39 -12.78
C ILE A 162 -0.94 19.52 -12.60
N VAL A 163 -0.73 20.30 -13.63
CA VAL A 163 0.19 21.44 -13.62
C VAL A 163 -0.58 22.75 -13.60
N PRO A 164 -0.03 23.81 -12.98
CA PRO A 164 -0.60 25.15 -13.07
C PRO A 164 -0.71 25.58 -14.54
N ARG A 165 -1.80 26.27 -14.86
CA ARG A 165 -1.97 26.87 -16.19
C ARG A 165 -0.99 28.05 -16.33
N GLU A 166 -0.14 27.99 -17.36
CA GLU A 166 0.66 29.15 -17.74
C GLU A 166 -0.27 30.25 -18.23
N ASN A 167 -0.18 31.47 -17.63
CA ASN A 167 -0.93 32.67 -18.03
C ASN A 167 -0.18 33.39 -19.13
#